data_064a1afaa12976b19b6372edf0fb7959
#
_entry.id   064a1afaa12976b19b6372edf0fb7959
#
_cell.length_a   1.000
_cell.length_b   1.000
_cell.length_c   1.000
_cell.angle_alpha   90.00
_cell.angle_beta   90.00
_cell.angle_gamma   90.00
#
_symmetry.space_group_name_H-M   'P 1'
#
loop_
_entity.id
_entity.type
_entity.pdbx_description
1 polymer ?
#
loop_
_entity_poly.entity_id
_entity_poly.type
_entity_poly.pdbx_seq_one_letter_code
_entity_poly.pdbx_strand_id
1 'polypeptide(L)'
;MVARCYSGAINGVDASAVEIEVSSSKGTSSFAIVGLPDTAVKESKDRVSTALKNSGFRSKDEYSVTVNLAPADVRKEGPIYDLPIAVALLKATQRLRTEELSEYALVGELSLAGGVRRVRGIIPIVVEMRRIGRRAVLVPEENAEEASVVPGIDVIPVRTLGEAVKFLSGELEIEPHSTDLASLVAADEGHGDDFADVKGQESIRKAVEVAVAGGHNLLMIGSPGSGKTMIARRIPSILPPMSVEEALEVSKIHSVVGREKGGGMFVTSRPFRAPHHTVSSIGLLGGGTKPVPGEVSLAHRGVLFLDEFAEFPRTALEVLRQPLEDGHVSVSRAAAAYDFPSRFMLVAAMNPCPCGYYNDSTHECRCNQRQVLKYQHRVSGPLLDRIDIQCGVAAVKPDDLDSLKPGESSAAIRARVVAARALQRERYRGMPGIATNADAKSRDLKDICRLDEKSARKFREQLERLQFSARAYDRVLRVARTCADLKGHADVTEEDVFRAAQYRQLDNGSDSFWA
;
A
#
# COMPACT_ATOMS: atom_id res chain seq x y z
N MET A 1 7.88 -18.39 40.55
CA MET A 1 8.04 -16.95 40.29
C MET A 1 7.36 -16.63 38.99
N VAL A 2 6.76 -15.44 38.82
CA VAL A 2 6.14 -15.02 37.56
C VAL A 2 7.05 -13.98 36.89
N ALA A 3 7.33 -14.15 35.61
CA ALA A 3 8.06 -13.19 34.76
C ALA A 3 7.14 -12.68 33.67
N ARG A 4 7.31 -11.41 33.28
CA ARG A 4 6.52 -10.75 32.23
C ARG A 4 7.42 -10.08 31.21
N CYS A 5 7.05 -10.18 29.94
CA CYS A 5 7.60 -9.39 28.84
C CYS A 5 6.53 -9.17 27.78
N TYR A 6 6.84 -8.40 26.76
CA TYR A 6 5.91 -8.01 25.71
C TYR A 6 6.34 -8.49 24.34
N SER A 7 5.35 -8.76 23.49
CA SER A 7 5.49 -9.04 22.08
C SER A 7 4.27 -8.52 21.35
N GLY A 8 4.09 -8.84 20.06
CA GLY A 8 2.92 -8.42 19.28
C GLY A 8 2.27 -9.56 18.53
N ALA A 9 0.96 -9.46 18.32
CA ALA A 9 0.20 -10.32 17.42
C ALA A 9 -0.26 -9.51 16.22
N ILE A 10 0.03 -9.97 15.00
CA ILE A 10 -0.37 -9.29 13.76
C ILE A 10 -1.89 -9.47 13.57
N ASN A 11 -2.57 -8.37 13.29
CA ASN A 11 -3.99 -8.33 13.00
C ASN A 11 -4.23 -7.48 11.74
N GLY A 12 -4.35 -8.13 10.59
CA GLY A 12 -4.37 -7.43 9.30
C GLY A 12 -3.03 -6.78 8.99
N VAL A 13 -2.98 -5.45 8.91
CA VAL A 13 -1.74 -4.65 8.71
C VAL A 13 -1.24 -3.99 9.99
N ASP A 14 -1.98 -4.12 11.08
CA ASP A 14 -1.61 -3.61 12.40
C ASP A 14 -1.21 -4.75 13.33
N ALA A 15 -0.81 -4.42 14.54
CA ALA A 15 -0.51 -5.38 15.57
C ALA A 15 -1.24 -5.02 16.87
N SER A 16 -1.50 -6.04 17.68
CA SER A 16 -1.99 -5.90 19.05
C SER A 16 -0.90 -6.33 20.02
N ALA A 17 -0.76 -5.62 21.12
CA ALA A 17 0.20 -6.00 22.16
C ALA A 17 -0.15 -7.36 22.76
N VAL A 18 0.87 -8.19 22.97
CA VAL A 18 0.76 -9.47 23.65
C VAL A 18 1.66 -9.44 24.88
N GLU A 19 1.06 -9.56 26.05
CA GLU A 19 1.79 -9.76 27.30
C GLU A 19 2.05 -11.25 27.47
N ILE A 20 3.32 -11.60 27.67
CA ILE A 20 3.77 -12.97 27.87
C ILE A 20 4.13 -13.13 29.35
N GLU A 21 3.32 -13.89 30.04
CA GLU A 21 3.54 -14.24 31.46
C GLU A 21 4.01 -15.69 31.56
N VAL A 22 5.14 -15.90 32.21
CA VAL A 22 5.67 -17.24 32.47
C VAL A 22 5.74 -17.49 33.97
N SER A 23 5.01 -18.51 34.40
CA SER A 23 5.08 -19.01 35.78
C SER A 23 5.88 -20.31 35.81
N SER A 24 6.78 -20.42 36.77
CA SER A 24 7.55 -21.63 37.01
C SER A 24 7.48 -22.06 38.47
N SER A 25 7.28 -23.34 38.72
CA SER A 25 7.37 -24.00 40.03
C SER A 25 8.23 -25.25 39.93
N LYS A 26 9.01 -25.55 40.99
CA LYS A 26 9.77 -26.81 41.07
C LYS A 26 8.79 -27.98 41.24
N GLY A 27 9.03 -29.08 40.49
CA GLY A 27 8.19 -30.27 40.52
C GLY A 27 8.29 -31.06 39.24
N THR A 28 7.34 -31.93 38.97
CA THR A 28 7.28 -32.77 37.77
C THR A 28 7.34 -31.88 36.50
N SER A 29 8.21 -32.24 35.56
CA SER A 29 8.42 -31.50 34.31
C SER A 29 7.13 -31.43 33.51
N SER A 30 6.60 -30.23 33.33
CA SER A 30 5.47 -29.95 32.45
C SER A 30 5.64 -28.61 31.78
N PHE A 31 5.10 -28.46 30.57
CA PHE A 31 5.14 -27.21 29.81
C PHE A 31 3.79 -26.99 29.11
N ALA A 32 3.06 -25.98 29.54
CA ALA A 32 1.76 -25.62 28.98
C ALA A 32 1.77 -24.19 28.44
N ILE A 33 1.14 -23.97 27.24
CA ILE A 33 0.94 -22.65 26.64
C ILE A 33 -0.58 -22.42 26.56
N VAL A 34 -1.06 -21.31 27.12
CA VAL A 34 -2.47 -20.88 27.09
C VAL A 34 -2.61 -19.49 26.46
N GLY A 35 -3.82 -19.08 26.08
CA GLY A 35 -4.10 -17.78 25.47
C GLY A 35 -4.28 -17.84 23.95
N LEU A 36 -5.05 -18.82 23.44
CA LEU A 36 -5.36 -19.04 22.02
C LEU A 36 -4.12 -19.20 21.11
N PRO A 37 -3.14 -20.06 21.47
CA PRO A 37 -2.01 -20.34 20.59
C PRO A 37 -2.43 -21.16 19.38
N ASP A 38 -1.88 -20.85 18.18
CA ASP A 38 -1.96 -21.74 17.01
C ASP A 38 -1.01 -22.95 17.16
N THR A 39 -0.98 -23.81 16.15
CA THR A 39 -0.11 -25.00 16.15
C THR A 39 1.36 -24.63 16.26
N ALA A 40 1.80 -23.58 15.51
CA ALA A 40 3.20 -23.15 15.51
C ALA A 40 3.64 -22.61 16.88
N VAL A 41 2.76 -21.89 17.58
CA VAL A 41 3.00 -21.41 18.96
C VAL A 41 3.03 -22.57 19.96
N LYS A 42 2.18 -23.60 19.77
CA LYS A 42 2.25 -24.80 20.63
C LYS A 42 3.57 -25.57 20.47
N GLU A 43 4.13 -25.61 19.26
CA GLU A 43 5.43 -26.20 18.96
C GLU A 43 6.60 -25.39 19.55
N SER A 44 6.40 -24.12 19.93
CA SER A 44 7.41 -23.30 20.62
C SER A 44 7.98 -23.98 21.86
N LYS A 45 7.19 -24.83 22.54
CA LYS A 45 7.64 -25.63 23.68
C LYS A 45 8.91 -26.41 23.35
N ASP A 46 8.91 -27.13 22.22
CA ASP A 46 10.02 -28.02 21.85
C ASP A 46 11.22 -27.23 21.33
N ARG A 47 10.96 -26.18 20.52
CA ARG A 47 12.01 -25.27 20.03
C ARG A 47 12.71 -24.55 21.17
N VAL A 48 11.96 -23.91 22.07
CA VAL A 48 12.47 -23.17 23.23
C VAL A 48 13.25 -24.10 24.17
N SER A 49 12.69 -25.27 24.52
CA SER A 49 13.37 -26.22 25.40
C SER A 49 14.70 -26.70 24.83
N THR A 50 14.74 -26.97 23.52
CA THR A 50 15.96 -27.41 22.82
C THR A 50 16.97 -26.27 22.67
N ALA A 51 16.52 -25.08 22.29
CA ALA A 51 17.38 -23.89 22.15
C ALA A 51 18.04 -23.52 23.48
N LEU A 52 17.29 -23.54 24.59
CA LEU A 52 17.82 -23.31 25.94
C LEU A 52 18.94 -24.31 26.29
N LYS A 53 18.75 -25.62 26.02
CA LYS A 53 19.75 -26.65 26.28
C LYS A 53 21.03 -26.40 25.47
N ASN A 54 20.89 -26.10 24.18
CA ASN A 54 22.00 -25.91 23.25
C ASN A 54 22.72 -24.56 23.45
N SER A 55 22.05 -23.57 24.00
CA SER A 55 22.65 -22.27 24.37
C SER A 55 23.33 -22.27 25.75
N GLY A 56 23.47 -23.41 26.40
CA GLY A 56 24.15 -23.53 27.70
C GLY A 56 23.24 -23.28 28.93
N PHE A 57 21.97 -23.00 28.72
CA PHE A 57 20.99 -22.76 29.79
C PHE A 57 20.33 -24.06 30.26
N ARG A 58 21.09 -25.09 30.57
CA ARG A 58 20.56 -26.35 31.15
C ARG A 58 20.11 -26.16 32.57
N SER A 59 18.93 -26.69 32.96
CA SER A 59 18.51 -26.81 34.33
C SER A 59 18.86 -28.18 34.89
N LYS A 60 19.29 -28.20 36.14
CA LYS A 60 19.38 -29.42 36.94
C LYS A 60 18.05 -29.75 37.59
N ASP A 61 17.20 -28.74 37.86
CA ASP A 61 15.91 -28.88 38.45
C ASP A 61 14.83 -29.10 37.40
N GLU A 62 13.82 -29.91 37.72
CA GLU A 62 12.60 -30.03 36.93
C GLU A 62 11.62 -28.95 37.32
N TYR A 63 11.00 -28.32 36.31
CA TYR A 63 10.01 -27.27 36.50
C TYR A 63 8.69 -27.61 35.82
N SER A 64 7.60 -27.31 36.49
CA SER A 64 6.30 -27.14 35.86
C SER A 64 6.18 -25.70 35.39
N VAL A 65 6.02 -25.51 34.07
CA VAL A 65 6.01 -24.23 33.39
C VAL A 65 4.64 -23.98 32.78
N THR A 66 4.06 -22.82 33.05
CA THR A 66 2.85 -22.34 32.39
C THR A 66 3.16 -20.99 31.72
N VAL A 67 2.95 -20.92 30.43
CA VAL A 67 3.07 -19.69 29.61
C VAL A 67 1.65 -19.20 29.31
N ASN A 68 1.33 -17.99 29.69
CA ASN A 68 0.08 -17.31 29.36
C ASN A 68 0.37 -16.20 28.35
N LEU A 69 -0.36 -16.19 27.22
CA LEU A 69 -0.28 -15.18 26.17
C LEU A 69 -1.54 -14.31 26.21
N ALA A 70 -1.48 -13.19 26.89
CA ALA A 70 -2.62 -12.28 27.06
C ALA A 70 -2.64 -11.16 25.98
N PRO A 71 -3.81 -10.67 25.56
CA PRO A 71 -5.15 -11.04 25.99
C PRO A 71 -5.67 -12.32 25.31
N ALA A 72 -6.62 -13.01 25.92
CA ALA A 72 -7.11 -14.32 25.46
C ALA A 72 -8.04 -14.25 24.22
N ASP A 73 -8.55 -13.08 23.86
CA ASP A 73 -9.41 -12.82 22.69
C ASP A 73 -8.62 -12.61 21.40
N VAL A 74 -7.32 -12.32 21.49
CA VAL A 74 -6.43 -12.19 20.34
C VAL A 74 -5.76 -13.52 20.05
N ARG A 75 -5.86 -13.99 18.80
CA ARG A 75 -5.19 -15.20 18.32
C ARG A 75 -3.69 -14.96 18.14
N LYS A 76 -2.85 -15.86 18.65
CA LYS A 76 -1.40 -15.79 18.54
C LYS A 76 -0.95 -16.80 17.48
N GLU A 77 -0.29 -16.31 16.46
CA GLU A 77 0.11 -17.10 15.29
C GLU A 77 1.62 -16.98 15.03
N GLY A 78 2.19 -18.11 14.59
CA GLY A 78 3.58 -18.19 14.17
C GLY A 78 4.61 -18.29 15.30
N PRO A 79 5.88 -18.53 14.96
CA PRO A 79 6.93 -18.82 15.94
C PRO A 79 7.58 -17.57 16.56
N ILE A 80 7.02 -16.38 16.34
CA ILE A 80 7.58 -15.09 16.79
C ILE A 80 7.73 -14.97 18.31
N TYR A 81 7.05 -15.84 19.06
CA TYR A 81 7.04 -15.85 20.53
C TYR A 81 8.14 -16.72 21.14
N ASP A 82 8.95 -17.42 20.35
CA ASP A 82 9.99 -18.33 20.90
C ASP A 82 11.00 -17.56 21.75
N LEU A 83 11.54 -16.45 21.25
CA LEU A 83 12.51 -15.61 21.97
C LEU A 83 11.93 -15.06 23.27
N PRO A 84 10.76 -14.37 23.28
CA PRO A 84 10.19 -13.84 24.52
C PRO A 84 9.82 -14.93 25.52
N ILE A 85 9.30 -16.08 25.08
CA ILE A 85 9.02 -17.22 25.97
C ILE A 85 10.31 -17.73 26.61
N ALA A 86 11.38 -17.91 25.83
CA ALA A 86 12.68 -18.39 26.34
C ALA A 86 13.27 -17.44 27.40
N VAL A 87 13.26 -16.13 27.11
CA VAL A 87 13.79 -15.10 28.02
C VAL A 87 12.93 -15.00 29.29
N ALA A 88 11.60 -14.98 29.16
CA ALA A 88 10.71 -14.95 30.33
C ALA A 88 10.85 -16.22 31.19
N LEU A 89 11.09 -17.40 30.58
CA LEU A 89 11.35 -18.64 31.30
C LEU A 89 12.67 -18.58 32.08
N LEU A 90 13.74 -18.03 31.48
CA LEU A 90 15.01 -17.82 32.21
C LEU A 90 14.85 -16.87 33.39
N LYS A 91 14.05 -15.82 33.27
CA LYS A 91 13.74 -14.91 34.37
C LYS A 91 12.91 -15.62 35.45
N ALA A 92 11.85 -16.36 35.06
CA ALA A 92 10.99 -17.10 36.02
C ALA A 92 11.75 -18.19 36.80
N THR A 93 12.77 -18.79 36.18
CA THR A 93 13.66 -19.79 36.79
C THR A 93 14.91 -19.17 37.45
N GLN A 94 14.96 -17.85 37.63
CA GLN A 94 16.05 -17.08 38.27
C GLN A 94 17.44 -17.25 37.63
N ARG A 95 17.49 -17.52 36.31
CA ARG A 95 18.73 -17.66 35.54
C ARG A 95 19.05 -16.40 34.74
N LEU A 96 18.09 -15.51 34.60
CA LEU A 96 18.27 -14.15 34.07
C LEU A 96 18.02 -13.19 35.23
N ARG A 97 19.02 -12.39 35.55
CA ARG A 97 18.93 -11.30 36.53
C ARG A 97 18.69 -9.99 35.78
N THR A 98 17.48 -9.50 35.77
CA THR A 98 17.09 -8.20 35.27
C THR A 98 15.82 -7.76 35.99
N GLU A 99 15.68 -6.50 36.33
CA GLU A 99 14.47 -5.95 36.96
C GLU A 99 13.52 -5.36 35.92
N GLU A 100 14.04 -4.95 34.78
CA GLU A 100 13.36 -4.14 33.74
C GLU A 100 12.79 -4.96 32.57
N LEU A 101 12.66 -6.30 32.67
CA LEU A 101 12.23 -7.13 31.54
C LEU A 101 10.89 -6.66 30.94
N SER A 102 9.98 -6.11 31.75
CA SER A 102 8.69 -5.58 31.28
C SER A 102 8.80 -4.29 30.48
N GLU A 103 9.92 -3.59 30.49
CA GLU A 103 10.15 -2.39 29.68
C GLU A 103 10.53 -2.75 28.23
N TYR A 104 10.93 -4.00 28.02
CA TYR A 104 11.34 -4.51 26.71
C TYR A 104 10.25 -5.31 26.04
N ALA A 105 10.17 -5.16 24.71
CA ALA A 105 9.48 -6.11 23.87
C ALA A 105 10.50 -7.03 23.18
N LEU A 106 10.11 -8.27 22.92
CA LEU A 106 10.96 -9.25 22.27
C LEU A 106 10.20 -9.93 21.13
N VAL A 107 10.87 -10.16 20.03
CA VAL A 107 10.29 -10.81 18.85
C VAL A 107 11.36 -11.68 18.20
N GLY A 108 11.03 -12.93 17.90
CA GLY A 108 11.98 -13.79 17.17
C GLY A 108 11.64 -15.27 17.26
N GLU A 109 11.84 -15.99 16.16
CA GLU A 109 11.83 -17.44 16.10
C GLU A 109 13.19 -17.98 16.57
N LEU A 110 13.21 -19.03 17.37
CA LEU A 110 14.46 -19.70 17.77
C LEU A 110 14.75 -20.92 16.92
N SER A 111 15.96 -20.99 16.38
CA SER A 111 16.51 -22.24 15.90
C SER A 111 16.85 -23.17 17.06
N LEU A 112 16.94 -24.48 16.81
CA LEU A 112 17.30 -25.46 17.83
C LEU A 112 18.70 -25.23 18.44
N ALA A 113 19.57 -24.52 17.72
CA ALA A 113 20.90 -24.11 18.18
C ALA A 113 20.90 -22.80 18.98
N GLY A 114 19.74 -22.14 19.17
CA GLY A 114 19.60 -20.88 19.89
C GLY A 114 19.83 -19.62 19.03
N GLY A 115 19.97 -19.75 17.72
CA GLY A 115 19.99 -18.60 16.80
C GLY A 115 18.61 -17.97 16.69
N VAL A 116 18.54 -16.64 16.62
CA VAL A 116 17.31 -15.87 16.44
C VAL A 116 17.11 -15.62 14.96
N ARG A 117 15.96 -16.06 14.43
CA ARG A 117 15.61 -16.01 13.01
C ARG A 117 14.62 -14.89 12.71
N ARG A 118 14.72 -14.38 11.49
CA ARG A 118 13.83 -13.37 10.94
C ARG A 118 12.35 -13.73 11.06
N VAL A 119 11.53 -12.71 11.33
CA VAL A 119 10.07 -12.78 11.39
C VAL A 119 9.43 -11.82 10.39
N ARG A 120 8.16 -12.05 10.06
CA ARG A 120 7.36 -11.16 9.22
C ARG A 120 6.56 -10.19 10.10
N GLY A 121 6.21 -9.03 9.54
CA GLY A 121 5.34 -8.06 10.21
C GLY A 121 6.01 -7.38 11.39
N ILE A 122 7.33 -7.16 11.34
CA ILE A 122 8.03 -6.50 12.44
C ILE A 122 7.62 -5.03 12.59
N ILE A 123 7.39 -4.30 11.49
CA ILE A 123 7.02 -2.87 11.55
C ILE A 123 5.73 -2.64 12.36
N PRO A 124 4.58 -3.29 12.06
CA PRO A 124 3.39 -3.11 12.87
C PRO A 124 3.59 -3.48 14.35
N ILE A 125 4.39 -4.50 14.65
CA ILE A 125 4.70 -4.87 16.03
C ILE A 125 5.47 -3.75 16.73
N VAL A 126 6.51 -3.20 16.11
CA VAL A 126 7.33 -2.11 16.69
C VAL A 126 6.49 -0.83 16.87
N VAL A 127 5.62 -0.50 15.90
CA VAL A 127 4.66 0.62 16.02
C VAL A 127 3.77 0.45 17.25
N GLU A 128 3.25 -0.76 17.49
CA GLU A 128 2.40 -1.03 18.64
C GLU A 128 3.21 -0.98 19.95
N MET A 129 4.44 -1.51 19.99
CA MET A 129 5.31 -1.46 21.17
C MET A 129 5.64 -0.02 21.55
N ARG A 130 5.91 0.84 20.59
CA ARG A 130 6.06 2.29 20.81
C ARG A 130 4.78 2.90 21.41
N ARG A 131 3.61 2.56 20.83
CA ARG A 131 2.31 3.09 21.27
C ARG A 131 2.02 2.77 22.73
N ILE A 132 2.38 1.57 23.19
CA ILE A 132 2.22 1.16 24.59
C ILE A 132 3.39 1.58 25.50
N GLY A 133 4.34 2.40 24.98
CA GLY A 133 5.41 3.01 25.75
C GLY A 133 6.53 2.04 26.16
N ARG A 134 6.84 1.01 25.35
CA ARG A 134 8.02 0.18 25.61
C ARG A 134 9.28 0.97 25.28
N ARG A 135 10.34 0.78 26.09
CA ARG A 135 11.63 1.46 25.93
C ARG A 135 12.35 0.98 24.67
N ALA A 136 12.44 -0.33 24.50
CA ALA A 136 13.11 -0.94 23.36
C ALA A 136 12.46 -2.24 22.91
N VAL A 137 12.78 -2.65 21.69
CA VAL A 137 12.39 -3.95 21.14
C VAL A 137 13.63 -4.73 20.72
N LEU A 138 13.77 -5.97 21.24
CA LEU A 138 14.79 -6.92 20.80
C LEU A 138 14.25 -7.67 19.59
N VAL A 139 14.98 -7.59 18.47
CA VAL A 139 14.58 -8.17 17.19
C VAL A 139 15.69 -9.02 16.61
N PRO A 140 15.39 -9.99 15.73
CA PRO A 140 16.42 -10.65 14.94
C PRO A 140 17.27 -9.61 14.19
N GLU A 141 18.59 -9.80 14.10
CA GLU A 141 19.49 -8.90 13.37
C GLU A 141 19.00 -8.64 11.94
N GLU A 142 18.49 -9.68 11.26
CA GLU A 142 17.93 -9.58 9.91
C GLU A 142 16.69 -8.67 9.80
N ASN A 143 16.03 -8.35 10.91
CA ASN A 143 14.92 -7.43 10.99
C ASN A 143 15.30 -6.02 11.49
N ALA A 144 16.54 -5.80 11.90
CA ALA A 144 16.91 -4.55 12.57
C ALA A 144 16.70 -3.32 11.70
N GLU A 145 17.12 -3.37 10.43
CA GLU A 145 16.92 -2.30 9.46
C GLU A 145 15.43 -2.00 9.25
N GLU A 146 14.61 -3.06 9.07
CA GLU A 146 13.16 -2.94 8.90
C GLU A 146 12.48 -2.37 10.16
N ALA A 147 12.89 -2.79 11.34
CA ALA A 147 12.32 -2.38 12.61
C ALA A 147 12.66 -0.93 12.96
N SER A 148 13.89 -0.49 12.67
CA SER A 148 14.43 0.83 13.03
C SER A 148 13.85 2.00 12.23
N VAL A 149 13.04 1.70 11.20
CA VAL A 149 12.26 2.72 10.49
C VAL A 149 11.15 3.34 11.35
N VAL A 150 10.83 2.76 12.48
CA VAL A 150 9.84 3.28 13.42
C VAL A 150 10.53 4.21 14.42
N PRO A 151 10.36 5.54 14.33
CA PRO A 151 11.04 6.47 15.23
C PRO A 151 10.49 6.40 16.66
N GLY A 152 11.32 6.73 17.67
CA GLY A 152 10.89 6.89 19.06
C GLY A 152 10.76 5.59 19.86
N ILE A 153 11.44 4.53 19.45
CA ILE A 153 11.67 3.30 20.20
C ILE A 153 13.05 2.74 19.81
N ASP A 154 13.83 2.26 20.77
CA ASP A 154 15.12 1.65 20.51
C ASP A 154 14.97 0.26 19.92
N VAL A 155 15.70 -0.04 18.85
CA VAL A 155 15.72 -1.35 18.19
C VAL A 155 17.04 -2.04 18.49
N ILE A 156 17.00 -3.11 19.24
CA ILE A 156 18.18 -3.88 19.68
C ILE A 156 18.31 -5.15 18.83
N PRO A 157 19.28 -5.21 17.91
CA PRO A 157 19.50 -6.40 17.08
C PRO A 157 20.14 -7.54 17.91
N VAL A 158 19.61 -8.75 17.79
CA VAL A 158 20.18 -9.93 18.44
C VAL A 158 20.27 -11.09 17.46
N ARG A 159 21.40 -11.81 17.49
CA ARG A 159 21.67 -12.99 16.64
C ARG A 159 21.32 -14.30 17.34
N THR A 160 21.46 -14.30 18.67
CA THR A 160 21.31 -15.52 19.46
C THR A 160 20.57 -15.25 20.77
N LEU A 161 19.98 -16.30 21.32
CA LEU A 161 19.39 -16.26 22.66
C LEU A 161 20.41 -15.84 23.72
N GLY A 162 21.70 -16.29 23.56
CA GLY A 162 22.79 -15.91 24.47
C GLY A 162 23.08 -14.41 24.47
N GLU A 163 23.09 -13.76 23.28
CA GLU A 163 23.25 -12.31 23.16
C GLU A 163 22.07 -11.55 23.83
N ALA A 164 20.83 -11.98 23.57
CA ALA A 164 19.66 -11.38 24.20
C ALA A 164 19.71 -11.44 25.73
N VAL A 165 20.13 -12.58 26.28
CA VAL A 165 20.28 -12.77 27.73
C VAL A 165 21.39 -11.90 28.30
N LYS A 166 22.56 -11.83 27.66
CA LYS A 166 23.69 -11.00 28.10
C LYS A 166 23.35 -9.51 28.06
N PHE A 167 22.64 -9.06 27.02
CA PHE A 167 22.17 -7.67 26.92
C PHE A 167 21.21 -7.34 28.08
N LEU A 168 20.21 -8.20 28.32
CA LEU A 168 19.20 -7.99 29.38
C LEU A 168 19.78 -8.11 30.79
N SER A 169 20.91 -8.84 30.98
CA SER A 169 21.64 -8.91 32.25
C SER A 169 22.64 -7.78 32.46
N GLY A 170 22.85 -6.91 31.44
CA GLY A 170 23.86 -5.86 31.48
C GLY A 170 25.31 -6.35 31.27
N GLU A 171 25.49 -7.59 30.84
CA GLU A 171 26.82 -8.17 30.56
C GLU A 171 27.33 -7.83 29.15
N LEU A 172 26.43 -7.43 28.24
CA LEU A 172 26.73 -7.03 26.87
C LEU A 172 25.98 -5.76 26.55
N GLU A 173 26.68 -4.76 26.06
CA GLU A 173 26.11 -3.55 25.50
C GLU A 173 25.92 -3.73 24.00
N ILE A 174 24.71 -3.45 23.50
CA ILE A 174 24.37 -3.48 22.08
C ILE A 174 23.82 -2.09 21.73
N GLU A 175 24.46 -1.42 20.79
CA GLU A 175 23.97 -0.14 20.30
C GLU A 175 22.64 -0.31 19.56
N PRO A 176 21.64 0.54 19.82
CA PRO A 176 20.38 0.52 19.08
C PRO A 176 20.64 0.79 17.59
N HIS A 177 20.02 -0.03 16.75
CA HIS A 177 20.04 0.20 15.31
C HIS A 177 19.15 1.39 14.96
N SER A 178 19.66 2.34 14.19
CA SER A 178 18.92 3.52 13.74
C SER A 178 18.94 3.64 12.22
N THR A 179 17.83 4.06 11.65
CA THR A 179 17.69 4.31 10.21
C THR A 179 17.19 5.74 9.99
N ASP A 180 17.91 6.51 9.17
CA ASP A 180 17.46 7.86 8.77
C ASP A 180 16.44 7.74 7.61
N LEU A 181 15.17 7.69 7.99
CA LEU A 181 14.06 7.61 7.07
C LEU A 181 13.95 8.81 6.13
N ALA A 182 14.24 10.00 6.64
CA ALA A 182 14.12 11.22 5.86
C ALA A 182 15.12 11.20 4.70
N SER A 183 16.36 10.79 4.97
CA SER A 183 17.40 10.60 3.94
C SER A 183 17.04 9.49 2.96
N LEU A 184 16.49 8.35 3.42
CA LEU A 184 16.07 7.26 2.54
C LEU A 184 14.94 7.66 1.59
N VAL A 185 13.93 8.38 2.09
CA VAL A 185 12.83 8.87 1.26
C VAL A 185 13.28 9.98 0.32
N ALA A 186 14.19 10.84 0.75
CA ALA A 186 14.75 11.93 -0.07
C ALA A 186 15.66 11.41 -1.19
N ALA A 187 16.34 10.29 -0.97
CA ALA A 187 17.23 9.66 -1.96
C ALA A 187 16.50 8.92 -3.08
N ASP A 188 15.15 8.85 -3.04
CA ASP A 188 14.35 8.24 -4.11
C ASP A 188 14.36 9.13 -5.37
N GLU A 189 15.32 8.89 -6.25
CA GLU A 189 15.48 9.59 -7.54
C GLU A 189 14.42 9.20 -8.57
N GLY A 190 13.51 8.29 -8.22
CA GLY A 190 12.46 7.78 -9.09
C GLY A 190 12.91 6.55 -9.91
N HIS A 191 11.98 6.05 -10.71
CA HIS A 191 12.19 4.87 -11.55
C HIS A 191 13.01 5.23 -12.80
N GLY A 192 13.81 4.29 -13.30
CA GLY A 192 14.71 4.50 -14.43
C GLY A 192 14.05 4.78 -15.80
N ASP A 193 12.73 4.69 -15.90
CA ASP A 193 11.96 5.01 -17.11
C ASP A 193 11.60 6.51 -17.15
N ASP A 194 11.91 7.22 -18.27
CA ASP A 194 11.66 8.65 -18.44
C ASP A 194 10.54 8.93 -19.45
N PHE A 195 9.70 9.95 -19.20
CA PHE A 195 8.70 10.43 -20.15
C PHE A 195 9.31 11.07 -21.39
N ALA A 196 10.58 11.43 -21.40
CA ALA A 196 11.31 11.87 -22.58
C ALA A 196 11.28 10.85 -23.72
N ASP A 197 11.17 9.55 -23.39
CA ASP A 197 11.04 8.46 -24.37
C ASP A 197 9.65 8.42 -25.04
N VAL A 198 8.65 9.09 -24.45
CA VAL A 198 7.29 9.18 -25.02
C VAL A 198 7.27 10.28 -26.06
N LYS A 199 7.59 9.91 -27.31
CA LYS A 199 7.62 10.84 -28.43
C LYS A 199 6.21 11.15 -28.93
N GLY A 200 5.94 12.40 -29.28
CA GLY A 200 4.59 12.84 -29.68
C GLY A 200 3.60 12.75 -28.52
N GLN A 201 2.35 12.40 -28.81
CA GLN A 201 1.31 12.06 -27.82
C GLN A 201 1.12 13.10 -26.69
N GLU A 202 1.19 14.40 -26.99
CA GLU A 202 1.07 15.48 -25.99
C GLU A 202 -0.25 15.43 -25.21
N SER A 203 -1.34 15.04 -25.86
CA SER A 203 -2.66 14.98 -25.23
C SER A 203 -2.69 14.00 -24.08
N ILE A 204 -2.19 12.76 -24.28
CA ILE A 204 -2.15 11.75 -23.21
C ILE A 204 -1.13 12.12 -22.13
N ARG A 205 0.02 12.72 -22.46
CA ARG A 205 0.99 13.20 -21.47
C ARG A 205 0.34 14.23 -20.53
N LYS A 206 -0.40 15.20 -21.07
CA LYS A 206 -1.15 16.18 -20.27
C LYS A 206 -2.25 15.54 -19.42
N ALA A 207 -2.96 14.55 -19.97
CA ALA A 207 -3.96 13.79 -19.20
C ALA A 207 -3.33 13.04 -18.03
N VAL A 208 -2.18 12.41 -18.25
CA VAL A 208 -1.41 11.70 -17.18
C VAL A 208 -0.88 12.69 -16.15
N GLU A 209 -0.36 13.85 -16.56
CA GLU A 209 0.10 14.91 -15.64
C GLU A 209 -1.04 15.39 -14.73
N VAL A 210 -2.22 15.66 -15.29
CA VAL A 210 -3.40 16.04 -14.53
C VAL A 210 -3.84 14.90 -13.59
N ALA A 211 -3.87 13.65 -14.09
CA ALA A 211 -4.23 12.49 -13.29
C ALA A 211 -3.32 12.32 -12.06
N VAL A 212 -2.01 12.40 -12.28
CA VAL A 212 -1.01 12.28 -11.21
C VAL A 212 -1.06 13.47 -10.25
N ALA A 213 -1.20 14.70 -10.77
CA ALA A 213 -1.26 15.90 -9.93
C ALA A 213 -2.48 15.89 -9.00
N GLY A 214 -3.63 15.42 -9.46
CA GLY A 214 -4.87 15.37 -8.66
C GLY A 214 -5.13 14.06 -7.94
N GLY A 215 -4.37 12.99 -8.23
CA GLY A 215 -4.66 11.63 -7.74
C GLY A 215 -5.86 10.98 -8.43
N HIS A 216 -6.19 11.43 -9.65
CA HIS A 216 -7.35 10.97 -10.41
C HIS A 216 -7.13 9.61 -11.05
N ASN A 217 -8.17 8.78 -11.05
CA ASN A 217 -8.18 7.53 -11.79
C ASN A 217 -8.21 7.78 -13.30
N LEU A 218 -7.43 7.00 -14.05
CA LEU A 218 -7.18 7.20 -15.48
C LEU A 218 -7.54 5.95 -16.28
N LEU A 219 -8.29 6.12 -17.37
CA LEU A 219 -8.52 5.09 -18.39
C LEU A 219 -7.92 5.53 -19.72
N MET A 220 -7.04 4.71 -20.26
CA MET A 220 -6.42 4.87 -21.57
C MET A 220 -7.04 3.90 -22.58
N ILE A 221 -7.53 4.40 -23.70
CA ILE A 221 -8.13 3.60 -24.77
C ILE A 221 -7.38 3.84 -26.06
N GLY A 222 -7.00 2.79 -26.75
CA GLY A 222 -6.28 2.91 -28.03
C GLY A 222 -5.98 1.56 -28.65
N SER A 223 -5.59 1.56 -29.91
CA SER A 223 -5.24 0.36 -30.67
C SER A 223 -4.03 -0.38 -30.06
N PRO A 224 -3.85 -1.67 -30.36
CA PRO A 224 -2.65 -2.40 -29.98
C PRO A 224 -1.39 -1.67 -30.47
N GLY A 225 -0.35 -1.62 -29.65
CA GLY A 225 0.90 -0.93 -29.98
C GLY A 225 0.87 0.61 -29.85
N SER A 226 -0.23 1.23 -29.40
CA SER A 226 -0.29 2.69 -29.19
C SER A 226 0.53 3.21 -27.99
N GLY A 227 1.22 2.35 -27.23
CA GLY A 227 2.12 2.77 -26.16
C GLY A 227 1.47 2.89 -24.77
N LYS A 228 0.23 2.44 -24.56
CA LYS A 228 -0.50 2.53 -23.27
C LYS A 228 0.30 1.98 -22.10
N THR A 229 0.82 0.77 -22.22
CA THR A 229 1.62 0.09 -21.19
C THR A 229 2.95 0.83 -20.95
N MET A 230 3.57 1.35 -22.01
CA MET A 230 4.80 2.15 -21.93
C MET A 230 4.57 3.44 -21.14
N ILE A 231 3.47 4.14 -21.38
CA ILE A 231 3.07 5.36 -20.65
C ILE A 231 2.79 5.03 -19.18
N ALA A 232 2.01 3.96 -18.92
CA ALA A 232 1.65 3.57 -17.56
C ALA A 232 2.88 3.26 -16.70
N ARG A 233 3.87 2.55 -17.23
CA ARG A 233 5.12 2.21 -16.53
C ARG A 233 5.98 3.43 -16.16
N ARG A 234 5.80 4.55 -16.87
CA ARG A 234 6.51 5.81 -16.60
C ARG A 234 5.81 6.69 -15.55
N ILE A 235 4.55 6.42 -15.20
CA ILE A 235 3.81 7.19 -14.19
C ILE A 235 4.56 7.28 -12.85
N PRO A 236 5.20 6.22 -12.34
CA PRO A 236 5.98 6.32 -11.10
C PRO A 236 7.06 7.40 -11.12
N SER A 237 7.69 7.68 -12.27
CA SER A 237 8.76 8.68 -12.40
C SER A 237 8.30 10.12 -12.19
N ILE A 238 7.00 10.40 -12.35
CA ILE A 238 6.42 11.73 -12.17
C ILE A 238 5.56 11.86 -10.89
N LEU A 239 5.41 10.77 -10.12
CA LEU A 239 4.72 10.83 -8.83
C LEU A 239 5.50 11.70 -7.82
N PRO A 240 4.82 12.45 -6.96
CA PRO A 240 5.49 13.16 -5.87
C PRO A 240 6.09 12.17 -4.88
N PRO A 241 7.21 12.53 -4.22
CA PRO A 241 7.80 11.66 -3.19
C PRO A 241 6.78 11.39 -2.07
N MET A 242 6.92 10.26 -1.40
CA MET A 242 6.13 9.96 -0.20
C MET A 242 6.58 10.84 0.97
N SER A 243 5.68 11.11 1.90
CA SER A 243 6.10 11.55 3.24
C SER A 243 6.61 10.35 4.05
N VAL A 244 7.30 10.61 5.15
CA VAL A 244 7.77 9.54 6.06
C VAL A 244 6.58 8.73 6.59
N GLU A 245 5.45 9.40 6.89
CA GLU A 245 4.23 8.74 7.34
C GLU A 245 3.62 7.85 6.26
N GLU A 246 3.54 8.33 5.00
CA GLU A 246 3.07 7.53 3.87
C GLU A 246 3.98 6.32 3.63
N ALA A 247 5.30 6.50 3.70
CA ALA A 247 6.27 5.43 3.55
C ALA A 247 6.13 4.37 4.65
N LEU A 248 5.85 4.79 5.89
CA LEU A 248 5.59 3.87 7.00
C LEU A 248 4.26 3.11 6.82
N GLU A 249 3.18 3.77 6.37
CA GLU A 249 1.91 3.10 6.05
C GLU A 249 2.10 2.01 5.00
N VAL A 250 2.81 2.32 3.92
CA VAL A 250 3.10 1.35 2.84
C VAL A 250 3.97 0.21 3.35
N SER A 251 5.03 0.54 4.10
CA SER A 251 5.97 -0.46 4.63
C SER A 251 5.31 -1.43 5.60
N LYS A 252 4.33 -0.98 6.41
CA LYS A 252 3.52 -1.88 7.28
C LYS A 252 2.82 -2.97 6.46
N ILE A 253 2.18 -2.60 5.34
CA ILE A 253 1.47 -3.54 4.46
C ILE A 253 2.46 -4.55 3.87
N HIS A 254 3.59 -4.09 3.36
CA HIS A 254 4.61 -4.95 2.74
C HIS A 254 5.32 -5.84 3.76
N SER A 255 5.51 -5.37 5.00
CA SER A 255 6.09 -6.13 6.11
C SER A 255 5.25 -7.37 6.47
N VAL A 256 3.91 -7.23 6.49
CA VAL A 256 2.98 -8.34 6.79
C VAL A 256 2.98 -9.39 5.69
N VAL A 257 2.98 -8.98 4.43
CA VAL A 257 2.97 -9.92 3.29
C VAL A 257 4.30 -10.69 3.20
N GLY A 258 5.40 -10.06 3.57
CA GLY A 258 6.74 -10.62 3.47
C GLY A 258 7.20 -10.69 2.01
N ARG A 259 8.26 -10.01 1.65
CA ARG A 259 8.84 -10.12 0.30
C ARG A 259 9.62 -11.41 0.15
N GLU A 260 9.35 -12.15 -0.90
CA GLU A 260 9.98 -13.45 -1.17
C GLU A 260 11.44 -13.40 -1.60
N LYS A 261 12.06 -12.30 -1.97
CA LYS A 261 13.50 -12.26 -2.34
C LYS A 261 14.12 -10.85 -2.24
N GLY A 262 15.06 -10.69 -1.33
CA GLY A 262 16.30 -9.93 -1.54
C GLY A 262 16.18 -8.41 -1.73
N GLY A 263 15.30 -7.71 -1.05
CA GLY A 263 15.30 -6.25 -1.08
C GLY A 263 14.89 -5.66 0.25
N GLY A 264 15.48 -4.54 0.63
CA GLY A 264 15.19 -3.79 1.84
C GLY A 264 13.69 -3.65 2.06
N MET A 265 13.27 -3.72 3.30
CA MET A 265 11.87 -3.89 3.67
C MET A 265 11.13 -2.59 3.91
N PHE A 266 11.84 -1.49 3.83
CA PHE A 266 11.26 -0.17 3.85
C PHE A 266 11.01 0.31 2.42
N VAL A 267 9.75 0.66 2.14
CA VAL A 267 9.33 1.11 0.81
C VAL A 267 9.48 2.62 0.75
N THR A 268 10.48 3.10 0.04
CA THR A 268 10.77 4.54 -0.14
C THR A 268 10.05 5.14 -1.34
N SER A 269 9.78 4.34 -2.37
CA SER A 269 9.10 4.75 -3.59
C SER A 269 7.63 4.34 -3.61
N ARG A 270 6.79 5.13 -4.30
CA ARG A 270 5.37 4.79 -4.47
C ARG A 270 5.20 3.47 -5.21
N PRO A 271 4.44 2.50 -4.65
CA PRO A 271 4.27 1.20 -5.27
C PRO A 271 3.62 1.30 -6.66
N PHE A 272 4.12 0.50 -7.59
CA PHE A 272 3.48 0.26 -8.89
C PHE A 272 3.14 -1.22 -9.00
N ARG A 273 1.84 -1.54 -9.00
CA ARG A 273 1.34 -2.91 -9.08
C ARG A 273 0.63 -3.13 -10.39
N ALA A 274 1.02 -4.16 -11.12
CA ALA A 274 0.47 -4.50 -12.44
C ALA A 274 0.09 -6.00 -12.47
N PRO A 275 -1.01 -6.40 -11.81
CA PRO A 275 -1.45 -7.79 -11.82
C PRO A 275 -1.91 -8.20 -13.21
N HIS A 276 -1.66 -9.45 -13.57
CA HIS A 276 -2.15 -10.02 -14.82
C HIS A 276 -3.69 -10.15 -14.80
N HIS A 277 -4.34 -10.03 -15.95
CA HIS A 277 -5.81 -10.07 -16.06
C HIS A 277 -6.44 -11.40 -15.57
N THR A 278 -5.66 -12.47 -15.41
CA THR A 278 -6.12 -13.74 -14.83
C THR A 278 -6.16 -13.74 -13.30
N VAL A 279 -5.81 -12.64 -12.63
CA VAL A 279 -5.85 -12.55 -11.17
C VAL A 279 -7.27 -12.79 -10.64
N SER A 280 -7.38 -13.57 -9.57
CA SER A 280 -8.67 -13.81 -8.91
C SER A 280 -9.09 -12.60 -8.05
N SER A 281 -10.39 -12.50 -7.71
CA SER A 281 -10.88 -11.47 -6.79
C SER A 281 -10.16 -11.49 -5.42
N ILE A 282 -9.77 -12.69 -4.94
CA ILE A 282 -8.99 -12.84 -3.70
C ILE A 282 -7.56 -12.32 -3.90
N GLY A 283 -6.92 -12.60 -5.04
CA GLY A 283 -5.60 -12.05 -5.35
C GLY A 283 -5.62 -10.52 -5.42
N LEU A 284 -6.71 -9.96 -5.92
CA LEU A 284 -6.85 -8.51 -6.07
C LEU A 284 -7.13 -7.82 -4.73
N LEU A 285 -8.13 -8.27 -3.96
CA LEU A 285 -8.54 -7.66 -2.69
C LEU A 285 -7.76 -8.16 -1.48
N GLY A 286 -7.25 -9.37 -1.55
CA GLY A 286 -6.75 -10.08 -0.38
C GLY A 286 -7.79 -11.05 0.21
N GLY A 287 -7.38 -11.76 1.24
CA GLY A 287 -8.22 -12.76 1.90
C GLY A 287 -7.51 -14.11 2.05
N GLY A 288 -8.26 -15.19 1.94
CA GLY A 288 -7.77 -16.55 2.18
C GLY A 288 -8.12 -17.06 3.57
N THR A 289 -7.62 -18.24 3.95
CA THR A 289 -7.83 -18.83 5.28
C THR A 289 -7.15 -18.02 6.38
N LYS A 290 -5.97 -17.46 6.09
CA LYS A 290 -5.30 -16.41 6.85
C LYS A 290 -5.36 -15.16 5.96
N PRO A 291 -6.20 -14.17 6.30
CA PRO A 291 -6.38 -13.00 5.46
C PRO A 291 -5.08 -12.22 5.31
N VAL A 292 -4.64 -12.07 4.07
CA VAL A 292 -3.47 -11.26 3.70
C VAL A 292 -3.89 -10.16 2.74
N PRO A 293 -3.19 -9.00 2.72
CA PRO A 293 -3.44 -7.92 1.77
C PRO A 293 -3.28 -8.41 0.32
N GLY A 294 -4.19 -7.97 -0.56
CA GLY A 294 -4.12 -8.21 -2.01
C GLY A 294 -3.41 -7.09 -2.77
N GLU A 295 -3.45 -7.18 -4.12
CA GLU A 295 -2.77 -6.23 -5.02
C GLU A 295 -3.23 -4.77 -4.81
N VAL A 296 -4.51 -4.55 -4.48
CA VAL A 296 -5.05 -3.19 -4.20
C VAL A 296 -4.41 -2.57 -2.96
N SER A 297 -4.14 -3.38 -1.94
CA SER A 297 -3.48 -2.91 -0.72
C SER A 297 -1.96 -2.79 -0.92
N LEU A 298 -1.36 -3.67 -1.72
CA LEU A 298 0.04 -3.55 -2.11
C LEU A 298 0.32 -2.33 -3.00
N ALA A 299 -0.73 -1.80 -3.67
CA ALA A 299 -0.67 -0.54 -4.43
C ALA A 299 -0.97 0.70 -3.58
N HIS A 300 -1.17 0.56 -2.26
CA HIS A 300 -1.51 1.67 -1.37
C HIS A 300 -0.53 2.84 -1.51
N ARG A 301 -1.04 4.09 -1.60
CA ARG A 301 -0.28 5.33 -1.86
C ARG A 301 0.50 5.35 -3.19
N GLY A 302 0.24 4.38 -4.07
CA GLY A 302 0.89 4.23 -5.37
C GLY A 302 -0.11 4.06 -6.51
N VAL A 303 0.25 3.23 -7.48
CA VAL A 303 -0.51 2.99 -8.71
C VAL A 303 -0.89 1.50 -8.83
N LEU A 304 -2.17 1.25 -9.08
CA LEU A 304 -2.65 -0.04 -9.56
C LEU A 304 -2.88 0.07 -11.08
N PHE A 305 -2.04 -0.58 -11.86
CA PHE A 305 -2.15 -0.62 -13.32
C PHE A 305 -2.84 -1.90 -13.77
N LEU A 306 -3.96 -1.77 -14.48
CA LEU A 306 -4.70 -2.88 -15.07
C LEU A 306 -4.62 -2.79 -16.59
N ASP A 307 -3.71 -3.56 -17.18
CA ASP A 307 -3.62 -3.69 -18.63
C ASP A 307 -4.69 -4.65 -19.15
N GLU A 308 -5.12 -4.48 -20.40
CA GLU A 308 -6.21 -5.28 -20.98
C GLU A 308 -7.46 -5.27 -20.08
N PHE A 309 -7.84 -4.09 -19.57
CA PHE A 309 -8.86 -3.90 -18.54
C PHE A 309 -10.18 -4.65 -18.81
N ALA A 310 -10.65 -4.68 -20.06
CA ALA A 310 -11.85 -5.41 -20.44
C ALA A 310 -11.70 -6.95 -20.45
N GLU A 311 -10.47 -7.48 -20.33
CA GLU A 311 -10.24 -8.93 -20.30
C GLU A 311 -10.27 -9.51 -18.87
N PHE A 312 -10.21 -8.66 -17.85
CA PHE A 312 -10.38 -9.10 -16.47
C PHE A 312 -11.76 -9.75 -16.25
N PRO A 313 -11.86 -10.79 -15.41
CA PRO A 313 -13.15 -11.33 -15.00
C PRO A 313 -14.03 -10.23 -14.41
N ARG A 314 -15.30 -10.17 -14.83
CA ARG A 314 -16.25 -9.15 -14.35
C ARG A 314 -16.33 -9.11 -12.84
N THR A 315 -16.30 -10.28 -12.19
CA THR A 315 -16.28 -10.39 -10.72
C THR A 315 -15.04 -9.74 -10.09
N ALA A 316 -13.88 -9.81 -10.75
CA ALA A 316 -12.64 -9.17 -10.29
C ALA A 316 -12.67 -7.64 -10.48
N LEU A 317 -13.37 -7.14 -11.51
CA LEU A 317 -13.55 -5.70 -11.70
C LEU A 317 -14.58 -5.09 -10.73
N GLU A 318 -15.70 -5.78 -10.50
CA GLU A 318 -16.75 -5.26 -9.62
C GLU A 318 -16.29 -5.11 -8.15
N VAL A 319 -15.38 -5.94 -7.68
CA VAL A 319 -14.87 -5.84 -6.31
C VAL A 319 -13.97 -4.61 -6.10
N LEU A 320 -13.44 -3.99 -7.17
CA LEU A 320 -12.67 -2.74 -7.08
C LEU A 320 -13.53 -1.52 -6.69
N ARG A 321 -14.85 -1.61 -6.80
CA ARG A 321 -15.75 -0.49 -6.53
C ARG A 321 -15.64 0.01 -5.10
N GLN A 322 -15.55 -0.90 -4.13
CA GLN A 322 -15.41 -0.55 -2.73
C GLN A 322 -14.07 0.14 -2.43
N PRO A 323 -12.90 -0.44 -2.74
CA PRO A 323 -11.63 0.22 -2.45
C PRO A 323 -11.44 1.56 -3.16
N LEU A 324 -12.01 1.74 -4.36
CA LEU A 324 -11.98 3.02 -5.07
C LEU A 324 -12.85 4.12 -4.43
N GLU A 325 -13.86 3.74 -3.63
CA GLU A 325 -14.75 4.67 -2.94
C GLU A 325 -14.30 4.92 -1.49
N ASP A 326 -14.02 3.84 -0.77
CA ASP A 326 -13.77 3.88 0.67
C ASP A 326 -12.26 4.02 1.01
N GLY A 327 -11.36 3.68 0.08
CA GLY A 327 -9.92 3.69 0.30
C GLY A 327 -9.43 2.58 1.23
N HIS A 328 -10.26 1.57 1.49
CA HIS A 328 -9.91 0.37 2.25
C HIS A 328 -10.71 -0.85 1.77
N VAL A 329 -10.22 -2.03 2.09
CA VAL A 329 -10.87 -3.31 1.84
C VAL A 329 -11.15 -3.98 3.17
N SER A 330 -12.43 -4.27 3.44
CA SER A 330 -12.84 -5.01 4.64
C SER A 330 -13.09 -6.48 4.29
N VAL A 331 -12.32 -7.38 4.91
CA VAL A 331 -12.45 -8.83 4.76
C VAL A 331 -13.04 -9.40 6.04
N SER A 332 -14.34 -9.72 6.00
CA SER A 332 -15.03 -10.33 7.14
C SER A 332 -14.87 -11.85 7.13
N ARG A 333 -14.55 -12.43 8.27
CA ARG A 333 -14.50 -13.87 8.54
C ARG A 333 -15.25 -14.19 9.82
N ALA A 334 -15.60 -15.45 10.03
CA ALA A 334 -16.30 -15.87 11.23
C ALA A 334 -15.56 -15.52 12.53
N ALA A 335 -14.23 -15.43 12.51
CA ALA A 335 -13.41 -15.17 13.68
C ALA A 335 -13.03 -13.69 13.85
N ALA A 336 -12.96 -12.88 12.79
CA ALA A 336 -12.57 -11.46 12.85
C ALA A 336 -12.86 -10.75 11.52
N ALA A 337 -12.98 -9.41 11.58
CA ALA A 337 -12.94 -8.53 10.44
C ALA A 337 -11.53 -7.91 10.32
N TYR A 338 -11.01 -7.83 9.11
CA TYR A 338 -9.71 -7.26 8.80
C TYR A 338 -9.88 -6.10 7.83
N ASP A 339 -9.30 -4.97 8.13
CA ASP A 339 -9.30 -3.81 7.25
C ASP A 339 -7.91 -3.61 6.65
N PHE A 340 -7.86 -3.56 5.33
CA PHE A 340 -6.62 -3.33 4.58
C PHE A 340 -6.69 -1.98 3.88
N PRO A 341 -5.77 -1.06 4.16
CA PRO A 341 -5.68 0.21 3.45
C PRO A 341 -5.48 -0.01 1.95
N SER A 342 -6.21 0.73 1.10
CA SER A 342 -6.16 0.58 -0.36
C SER A 342 -6.41 1.91 -1.09
N ARG A 343 -5.77 2.99 -0.63
CA ARG A 343 -5.79 4.27 -1.35
C ARG A 343 -4.75 4.25 -2.44
N PHE A 344 -5.15 3.99 -3.66
CA PHE A 344 -4.29 3.92 -4.84
C PHE A 344 -4.89 4.73 -5.99
N MET A 345 -4.06 5.12 -6.93
CA MET A 345 -4.48 5.66 -8.21
C MET A 345 -4.71 4.48 -9.17
N LEU A 346 -5.94 4.31 -9.68
CA LEU A 346 -6.22 3.33 -10.71
C LEU A 346 -5.78 3.89 -12.08
N VAL A 347 -4.92 3.14 -12.76
CA VAL A 347 -4.59 3.36 -14.17
C VAL A 347 -5.03 2.12 -14.93
N ALA A 348 -5.96 2.29 -15.85
CA ALA A 348 -6.47 1.21 -16.67
C ALA A 348 -6.14 1.45 -18.15
N ALA A 349 -5.83 0.38 -18.88
CA ALA A 349 -5.62 0.43 -20.32
C ALA A 349 -6.49 -0.62 -21.01
N MET A 350 -7.17 -0.25 -22.08
CA MET A 350 -7.97 -1.20 -22.87
C MET A 350 -7.93 -0.87 -24.35
N ASN A 351 -8.29 -1.84 -25.16
CA ASN A 351 -8.54 -1.66 -26.57
C ASN A 351 -9.99 -1.18 -26.81
N PRO A 352 -10.30 -0.53 -27.93
CA PRO A 352 -11.65 -0.04 -28.22
C PRO A 352 -12.64 -1.15 -28.59
N CYS A 353 -12.15 -2.33 -29.02
CA CYS A 353 -12.95 -3.49 -29.43
C CYS A 353 -12.12 -4.79 -29.31
N PRO A 354 -12.70 -5.98 -29.53
CA PRO A 354 -11.97 -7.26 -29.45
C PRO A 354 -10.78 -7.38 -30.41
N CYS A 355 -10.87 -6.84 -31.65
CA CYS A 355 -9.75 -6.85 -32.58
C CYS A 355 -8.75 -5.69 -32.33
N GLY A 356 -9.16 -4.68 -31.54
CA GLY A 356 -8.33 -3.54 -31.15
C GLY A 356 -8.34 -2.35 -32.11
N TYR A 357 -9.02 -2.43 -33.27
CA TYR A 357 -8.90 -1.43 -34.34
C TYR A 357 -10.21 -0.68 -34.66
N TYR A 358 -11.16 -0.67 -33.72
CA TYR A 358 -12.39 0.14 -33.92
C TYR A 358 -12.01 1.61 -33.98
N ASN A 359 -12.35 2.27 -35.10
CA ASN A 359 -12.01 3.64 -35.47
C ASN A 359 -10.51 3.97 -35.52
N ASP A 360 -9.68 2.95 -35.76
CA ASP A 360 -8.26 3.15 -36.09
C ASP A 360 -8.11 3.72 -37.49
N SER A 361 -7.27 4.74 -37.64
CA SER A 361 -7.04 5.40 -38.95
C SER A 361 -6.15 4.59 -39.91
N THR A 362 -5.46 3.56 -39.39
CA THR A 362 -4.45 2.80 -40.14
C THR A 362 -4.85 1.35 -40.41
N HIS A 363 -5.73 0.81 -39.59
CA HIS A 363 -6.17 -0.58 -39.68
C HIS A 363 -7.70 -0.69 -39.68
N GLU A 364 -8.25 -1.53 -40.55
CA GLU A 364 -9.68 -1.77 -40.61
C GLU A 364 -10.17 -2.68 -39.49
N CYS A 365 -11.22 -2.23 -38.80
CA CYS A 365 -11.87 -3.00 -37.75
C CYS A 365 -12.68 -4.19 -38.36
N ARG A 366 -12.45 -5.39 -37.85
CA ARG A 366 -13.15 -6.60 -38.27
C ARG A 366 -14.35 -6.97 -37.39
N CYS A 367 -14.63 -6.17 -36.36
CA CYS A 367 -15.72 -6.43 -35.44
C CYS A 367 -17.03 -5.83 -35.96
N ASN A 368 -18.13 -6.55 -35.80
CA ASN A 368 -19.44 -5.95 -36.00
C ASN A 368 -19.84 -5.11 -34.79
N GLN A 369 -20.80 -4.19 -34.96
CA GLN A 369 -21.24 -3.25 -33.91
C GLN A 369 -21.65 -3.97 -32.61
N ARG A 370 -22.31 -5.13 -32.71
CA ARG A 370 -22.72 -5.92 -31.54
C ARG A 370 -21.54 -6.47 -30.75
N GLN A 371 -20.47 -6.87 -31.43
CA GLN A 371 -19.23 -7.34 -30.78
C GLN A 371 -18.51 -6.19 -30.07
N VAL A 372 -18.46 -5.02 -30.69
CA VAL A 372 -17.87 -3.80 -30.10
C VAL A 372 -18.61 -3.45 -28.82
N LEU A 373 -19.93 -3.27 -28.87
CA LEU A 373 -20.75 -2.94 -27.71
C LEU A 373 -20.64 -3.99 -26.60
N LYS A 374 -20.69 -5.30 -26.93
CA LYS A 374 -20.52 -6.37 -25.95
C LYS A 374 -19.17 -6.32 -25.26
N TYR A 375 -18.11 -5.94 -25.96
CA TYR A 375 -16.77 -5.82 -25.39
C TYR A 375 -16.68 -4.62 -24.45
N GLN A 376 -17.17 -3.45 -24.87
CA GLN A 376 -17.19 -2.24 -24.06
C GLN A 376 -18.01 -2.40 -22.78
N HIS A 377 -19.17 -3.07 -22.85
CA HIS A 377 -20.03 -3.38 -21.71
C HIS A 377 -19.46 -4.42 -20.73
N ARG A 378 -18.26 -4.99 -20.98
CA ARG A 378 -17.58 -5.82 -19.97
C ARG A 378 -17.17 -4.97 -18.76
N VAL A 379 -16.81 -3.72 -18.99
CA VAL A 379 -16.59 -2.73 -17.92
C VAL A 379 -17.94 -2.10 -17.58
N SER A 380 -18.34 -2.23 -16.32
CA SER A 380 -19.66 -1.72 -15.90
C SER A 380 -19.68 -0.19 -15.81
N GLY A 381 -20.83 0.41 -16.10
CA GLY A 381 -21.03 1.85 -15.94
C GLY A 381 -20.64 2.35 -14.55
N PRO A 382 -21.08 1.71 -13.44
CA PRO A 382 -20.67 2.10 -12.09
C PRO A 382 -19.17 2.06 -11.81
N LEU A 383 -18.39 1.24 -12.52
CA LEU A 383 -16.93 1.24 -12.41
C LEU A 383 -16.31 2.37 -13.26
N LEU A 384 -16.81 2.58 -14.49
CA LEU A 384 -16.43 3.74 -15.32
C LEU A 384 -16.73 5.07 -14.63
N ASP A 385 -17.82 5.13 -13.91
CA ASP A 385 -18.16 6.27 -13.06
C ASP A 385 -17.08 6.61 -12.01
N ARG A 386 -16.21 5.69 -11.62
CA ARG A 386 -15.13 5.90 -10.65
C ARG A 386 -13.80 6.27 -11.30
N ILE A 387 -13.77 6.36 -12.61
CA ILE A 387 -12.61 6.82 -13.39
C ILE A 387 -12.85 8.28 -13.78
N ASP A 388 -12.00 9.18 -13.29
CA ASP A 388 -12.19 10.62 -13.48
C ASP A 388 -11.74 11.09 -14.87
N ILE A 389 -10.67 10.52 -15.38
CA ILE A 389 -10.04 10.89 -16.65
C ILE A 389 -10.08 9.70 -17.62
N GLN A 390 -10.63 9.94 -18.79
CA GLN A 390 -10.74 8.98 -19.87
C GLN A 390 -10.13 9.61 -21.11
N CYS A 391 -9.16 8.94 -21.75
CA CYS A 391 -8.47 9.52 -22.89
C CYS A 391 -8.11 8.49 -23.95
N GLY A 392 -8.16 8.92 -25.21
CA GLY A 392 -7.68 8.16 -26.34
C GLY A 392 -6.15 8.23 -26.46
N VAL A 393 -5.53 7.11 -26.80
CA VAL A 393 -4.09 7.02 -27.09
C VAL A 393 -3.94 6.69 -28.57
N ALA A 394 -3.59 7.69 -29.35
CA ALA A 394 -3.38 7.51 -30.79
C ALA A 394 -2.12 6.68 -31.06
N ALA A 395 -2.16 5.82 -32.06
CA ALA A 395 -0.97 5.13 -32.54
C ALA A 395 -0.02 6.13 -33.20
N VAL A 396 1.27 6.03 -32.91
CA VAL A 396 2.31 6.79 -33.61
C VAL A 396 2.73 5.98 -34.82
N LYS A 397 2.76 6.60 -35.98
CA LYS A 397 3.20 5.93 -37.21
C LYS A 397 4.70 5.63 -37.12
N PRO A 398 5.14 4.44 -37.57
CA PRO A 398 6.58 4.09 -37.56
C PRO A 398 7.47 5.13 -38.27
N ASP A 399 7.01 5.67 -39.37
CA ASP A 399 7.74 6.66 -40.17
C ASP A 399 7.94 8.00 -39.44
N ASP A 400 7.06 8.32 -38.48
CA ASP A 400 7.15 9.53 -37.69
C ASP A 400 8.08 9.36 -36.47
N LEU A 401 8.35 8.12 -36.00
CA LEU A 401 9.13 7.87 -34.78
C LEU A 401 10.56 8.39 -34.82
N ASP A 402 11.19 8.35 -36.01
CA ASP A 402 12.57 8.84 -36.18
C ASP A 402 12.63 10.38 -36.30
N SER A 403 11.55 11.01 -36.74
CA SER A 403 11.45 12.46 -36.90
C SER A 403 10.94 13.20 -35.67
N LEU A 404 10.27 12.50 -34.72
CA LEU A 404 9.72 13.11 -33.51
C LEU A 404 10.81 13.50 -32.52
N LYS A 405 10.71 14.72 -32.02
CA LYS A 405 11.57 15.20 -30.93
C LYS A 405 11.30 14.37 -29.66
N PRO A 406 12.31 14.19 -28.79
CA PRO A 406 12.10 13.60 -27.45
C PRO A 406 10.94 14.30 -26.73
N GLY A 407 10.22 13.53 -25.93
CA GLY A 407 9.19 14.08 -25.04
C GLY A 407 9.78 15.00 -23.98
N GLU A 408 8.91 15.58 -23.18
CA GLU A 408 9.31 16.32 -21.98
C GLU A 408 9.83 15.35 -20.91
N SER A 409 10.90 15.70 -20.21
CA SER A 409 11.49 14.85 -19.19
C SER A 409 10.57 14.64 -17.98
N SER A 410 10.65 13.47 -17.37
CA SER A 410 9.94 13.16 -16.12
C SER A 410 10.25 14.18 -15.02
N ALA A 411 11.47 14.66 -14.92
CA ALA A 411 11.87 15.67 -13.94
C ALA A 411 11.08 16.99 -14.08
N ALA A 412 10.89 17.48 -15.32
CA ALA A 412 10.15 18.71 -15.57
C ALA A 412 8.64 18.53 -15.24
N ILE A 413 8.04 17.40 -15.61
CA ILE A 413 6.64 17.08 -15.28
C ILE A 413 6.49 16.93 -13.76
N ARG A 414 7.40 16.18 -13.11
CA ARG A 414 7.39 15.96 -11.65
C ARG A 414 7.45 17.27 -10.88
N ALA A 415 8.25 18.22 -11.31
CA ALA A 415 8.35 19.54 -10.66
C ALA A 415 6.99 20.26 -10.63
N ARG A 416 6.22 20.26 -11.73
CA ARG A 416 4.88 20.85 -11.78
C ARG A 416 3.87 20.07 -10.92
N VAL A 417 3.94 18.74 -10.95
CA VAL A 417 3.11 17.87 -10.13
C VAL A 417 3.35 18.13 -8.64
N VAL A 418 4.61 18.22 -8.22
CA VAL A 418 4.99 18.52 -6.82
C VAL A 418 4.48 19.90 -6.39
N ALA A 419 4.60 20.92 -7.26
CA ALA A 419 4.08 22.26 -7.00
C ALA A 419 2.55 22.24 -6.82
N ALA A 420 1.81 21.58 -7.71
CA ALA A 420 0.35 21.45 -7.61
C ALA A 420 -0.06 20.68 -6.33
N ARG A 421 0.68 19.63 -5.95
CA ARG A 421 0.44 18.88 -4.70
C ARG A 421 0.74 19.70 -3.44
N ALA A 422 1.70 20.61 -3.51
CA ALA A 422 1.95 21.54 -2.40
C ALA A 422 0.75 22.47 -2.15
N LEU A 423 0.13 23.02 -3.22
CA LEU A 423 -1.11 23.80 -3.12
C LEU A 423 -2.27 22.98 -2.52
N GLN A 424 -2.43 21.73 -2.93
CA GLN A 424 -3.45 20.83 -2.40
C GLN A 424 -3.21 20.53 -0.91
N ARG A 425 -1.98 20.25 -0.53
CA ARG A 425 -1.60 19.98 0.87
C ARG A 425 -1.93 21.17 1.78
N GLU A 426 -1.69 22.39 1.30
CA GLU A 426 -2.06 23.59 2.04
C GLU A 426 -3.58 23.77 2.11
N ARG A 427 -4.28 23.60 1.00
CA ARG A 427 -5.75 23.71 0.91
C ARG A 427 -6.46 22.73 1.84
N TYR A 428 -6.01 21.50 1.93
CA TYR A 428 -6.62 20.42 2.71
C TYR A 428 -6.05 20.26 4.11
N ARG A 429 -5.20 21.19 4.54
CA ARG A 429 -4.67 21.19 5.90
C ARG A 429 -5.82 21.21 6.92
N GLY A 430 -5.85 20.19 7.81
CA GLY A 430 -6.92 20.04 8.82
C GLY A 430 -8.21 19.37 8.32
N MET A 431 -8.24 18.91 7.06
CA MET A 431 -9.36 18.13 6.53
C MET A 431 -9.01 16.62 6.57
N PRO A 432 -9.47 15.86 7.57
CA PRO A 432 -9.09 14.46 7.70
C PRO A 432 -9.59 13.63 6.51
N GLY A 433 -8.69 12.81 5.96
CA GLY A 433 -9.00 11.88 4.88
C GLY A 433 -8.95 12.47 3.47
N ILE A 434 -8.65 13.78 3.30
CA ILE A 434 -8.48 14.44 2.00
C ILE A 434 -7.00 14.79 1.83
N ALA A 435 -6.33 14.16 0.87
CA ALA A 435 -4.93 14.42 0.54
C ALA A 435 -4.78 15.08 -0.83
N THR A 436 -5.74 14.86 -1.73
CA THR A 436 -5.70 15.28 -3.13
C THR A 436 -7.05 15.81 -3.59
N ASN A 437 -7.08 16.46 -4.75
CA ASN A 437 -8.36 16.93 -5.31
C ASN A 437 -9.32 15.77 -5.61
N ALA A 438 -8.84 14.58 -5.95
CA ALA A 438 -9.66 13.41 -6.19
C ALA A 438 -10.42 12.95 -4.92
N ASP A 439 -9.84 13.17 -3.72
CA ASP A 439 -10.46 12.81 -2.44
C ASP A 439 -11.54 13.81 -2.00
N ALA A 440 -11.62 15.00 -2.61
CA ALA A 440 -12.54 16.06 -2.21
C ALA A 440 -14.00 15.59 -2.32
N LYS A 441 -14.79 15.80 -1.26
CA LYS A 441 -16.20 15.40 -1.21
C LYS A 441 -17.08 16.44 -1.88
N SER A 442 -18.24 16.03 -2.40
CA SER A 442 -19.20 16.91 -3.08
C SER A 442 -19.56 18.16 -2.28
N ARG A 443 -19.67 18.04 -0.94
CA ARG A 443 -19.96 19.18 -0.05
C ARG A 443 -18.86 20.22 -0.02
N ASP A 444 -17.60 19.81 -0.24
CA ASP A 444 -16.42 20.66 -0.14
C ASP A 444 -16.11 21.36 -1.48
N LEU A 445 -16.67 20.84 -2.61
CA LEU A 445 -16.36 21.33 -3.95
C LEU A 445 -16.78 22.76 -4.19
N LYS A 446 -17.87 23.23 -3.57
CA LYS A 446 -18.35 24.63 -3.72
C LYS A 446 -17.32 25.65 -3.21
N ASP A 447 -16.63 25.31 -2.12
CA ASP A 447 -15.62 26.18 -1.53
C ASP A 447 -14.25 26.04 -2.20
N ILE A 448 -13.93 24.85 -2.69
CA ILE A 448 -12.64 24.50 -3.31
C ILE A 448 -12.60 24.93 -4.79
N CYS A 449 -13.72 24.76 -5.50
CA CYS A 449 -13.85 25.07 -6.93
C CYS A 449 -14.69 26.32 -7.09
N ARG A 450 -14.18 27.47 -6.63
CA ARG A 450 -14.86 28.74 -6.84
C ARG A 450 -14.90 29.05 -8.34
N LEU A 451 -16.09 29.11 -8.89
CA LEU A 451 -16.35 29.53 -10.26
C LEU A 451 -17.01 30.91 -10.21
N ASP A 452 -16.59 31.81 -11.07
CA ASP A 452 -17.36 33.04 -11.30
C ASP A 452 -18.72 32.71 -11.92
N GLU A 453 -19.70 33.65 -11.83
CA GLU A 453 -21.05 33.42 -12.33
C GLU A 453 -21.08 33.05 -13.82
N LYS A 454 -20.20 33.65 -14.61
CA LYS A 454 -20.13 33.42 -16.06
C LYS A 454 -19.62 32.01 -16.35
N SER A 455 -18.53 31.58 -15.70
CA SER A 455 -17.98 30.21 -15.79
C SER A 455 -18.98 29.18 -15.28
N ALA A 456 -19.68 29.46 -14.16
CA ALA A 456 -20.68 28.56 -13.61
C ALA A 456 -21.89 28.39 -14.53
N ARG A 457 -22.34 29.47 -15.24
CA ARG A 457 -23.43 29.39 -16.21
C ARG A 457 -23.02 28.57 -17.43
N LYS A 458 -21.88 28.88 -18.03
CA LYS A 458 -21.38 28.16 -19.21
C LYS A 458 -21.12 26.68 -18.90
N PHE A 459 -20.65 26.39 -17.70
CA PHE A 459 -20.44 25.02 -17.26
C PHE A 459 -21.78 24.26 -17.17
N ARG A 460 -22.83 24.88 -16.65
CA ARG A 460 -24.16 24.26 -16.62
C ARG A 460 -24.72 24.04 -18.03
N GLU A 461 -24.62 25.02 -18.93
CA GLU A 461 -24.99 24.86 -20.33
C GLU A 461 -24.25 23.71 -21.02
N GLN A 462 -22.96 23.54 -20.74
CA GLN A 462 -22.13 22.47 -21.28
C GLN A 462 -22.52 21.10 -20.73
N LEU A 463 -22.86 21.00 -19.43
CA LEU A 463 -23.34 19.77 -18.79
C LEU A 463 -24.68 19.31 -19.36
N GLU A 464 -25.62 20.25 -19.56
CA GLU A 464 -26.90 19.97 -20.17
C GLU A 464 -26.72 19.46 -21.61
N ARG A 465 -25.86 20.14 -22.38
CA ARG A 465 -25.53 19.72 -23.76
C ARG A 465 -24.91 18.32 -23.82
N LEU A 466 -24.09 17.97 -22.84
CA LEU A 466 -23.38 16.70 -22.76
C LEU A 466 -24.14 15.64 -21.93
N GLN A 467 -25.34 15.94 -21.44
CA GLN A 467 -26.20 15.04 -20.62
C GLN A 467 -25.46 14.39 -19.43
N PHE A 468 -24.54 15.12 -18.80
CA PHE A 468 -23.78 14.60 -17.67
C PHE A 468 -24.66 14.42 -16.42
N SER A 469 -24.41 13.33 -15.68
CA SER A 469 -25.02 13.08 -14.38
C SER A 469 -24.46 14.04 -13.31
N ALA A 470 -25.17 14.18 -12.18
CA ALA A 470 -24.68 14.96 -11.03
C ALA A 470 -23.32 14.45 -10.51
N ARG A 471 -23.05 13.14 -10.62
CA ARG A 471 -21.76 12.56 -10.26
C ARG A 471 -20.65 12.98 -11.24
N ALA A 472 -20.96 13.05 -12.52
CA ALA A 472 -20.01 13.54 -13.53
C ALA A 472 -19.68 15.02 -13.30
N TYR A 473 -20.65 15.84 -12.85
CA TYR A 473 -20.42 17.23 -12.44
C TYR A 473 -19.32 17.36 -11.39
N ASP A 474 -19.44 16.65 -10.28
CA ASP A 474 -18.47 16.71 -9.18
C ASP A 474 -17.06 16.30 -9.64
N ARG A 475 -16.97 15.31 -10.53
CA ARG A 475 -15.67 14.83 -11.06
C ARG A 475 -15.02 15.84 -11.99
N VAL A 476 -15.82 16.43 -12.90
CA VAL A 476 -15.30 17.50 -13.77
C VAL A 476 -14.76 18.65 -12.91
N LEU A 477 -15.44 19.02 -11.83
CA LEU A 477 -14.93 20.06 -10.92
C LEU A 477 -13.63 19.70 -10.24
N ARG A 478 -13.47 18.45 -9.75
CA ARG A 478 -12.21 17.99 -9.15
C ARG A 478 -11.06 18.05 -10.14
N VAL A 479 -11.29 17.59 -11.37
CA VAL A 479 -10.29 17.62 -12.45
C VAL A 479 -10.00 19.06 -12.87
N ALA A 480 -11.01 19.93 -12.98
CA ALA A 480 -10.84 21.35 -13.29
C ALA A 480 -10.00 22.07 -12.22
N ARG A 481 -10.24 21.77 -10.91
CA ARG A 481 -9.40 22.29 -9.84
C ARG A 481 -7.94 21.86 -10.00
N THR A 482 -7.70 20.62 -10.42
CA THR A 482 -6.34 20.12 -10.67
C THR A 482 -5.69 20.83 -11.86
N CYS A 483 -6.45 21.08 -12.93
CA CYS A 483 -5.97 21.86 -14.07
C CYS A 483 -5.56 23.28 -13.65
N ALA A 484 -6.36 23.92 -12.78
CA ALA A 484 -6.05 25.23 -12.24
C ALA A 484 -4.82 25.21 -11.33
N ASP A 485 -4.67 24.18 -10.46
CA ASP A 485 -3.49 24.03 -9.59
C ASP A 485 -2.20 23.88 -10.39
N LEU A 486 -2.20 23.11 -11.49
CA LEU A 486 -1.05 22.95 -12.38
C LEU A 486 -0.63 24.26 -13.08
N LYS A 487 -1.57 25.19 -13.27
CA LYS A 487 -1.32 26.52 -13.82
C LYS A 487 -1.03 27.57 -12.73
N GLY A 488 -1.17 27.22 -11.44
CA GLY A 488 -1.03 28.14 -10.31
C GLY A 488 -2.20 29.12 -10.16
N HIS A 489 -3.39 28.81 -10.71
CA HIS A 489 -4.56 29.66 -10.59
C HIS A 489 -5.20 29.51 -9.20
N ALA A 490 -5.55 30.63 -8.56
CA ALA A 490 -6.27 30.63 -7.29
C ALA A 490 -7.69 30.08 -7.48
N ASP A 491 -8.40 30.52 -8.51
CA ASP A 491 -9.76 30.12 -8.85
C ASP A 491 -9.78 29.27 -10.12
N VAL A 492 -10.84 28.48 -10.27
CA VAL A 492 -11.05 27.63 -11.47
C VAL A 492 -11.59 28.49 -12.61
N THR A 493 -10.93 28.45 -13.77
CA THR A 493 -11.31 29.20 -14.95
C THR A 493 -12.22 28.40 -15.90
N GLU A 494 -12.87 29.07 -16.84
CA GLU A 494 -13.66 28.44 -17.91
C GLU A 494 -12.81 27.44 -18.72
N GLU A 495 -11.55 27.78 -19.03
CA GLU A 495 -10.63 26.89 -19.76
C GLU A 495 -10.33 25.62 -18.99
N ASP A 496 -10.17 25.70 -17.65
CA ASP A 496 -9.90 24.53 -16.80
C ASP A 496 -11.10 23.58 -16.77
N VAL A 497 -12.30 24.13 -16.70
CA VAL A 497 -13.56 23.36 -16.78
C VAL A 497 -13.73 22.71 -18.14
N PHE A 498 -13.48 23.46 -19.23
CA PHE A 498 -13.58 22.93 -20.59
C PHE A 498 -12.61 21.75 -20.80
N ARG A 499 -11.36 21.91 -20.36
CA ARG A 499 -10.35 20.86 -20.42
C ARG A 499 -10.75 19.62 -19.61
N ALA A 500 -11.26 19.83 -18.40
CA ALA A 500 -11.72 18.74 -17.54
C ALA A 500 -12.91 17.98 -18.17
N ALA A 501 -13.83 18.68 -18.79
CA ALA A 501 -14.98 18.07 -19.48
C ALA A 501 -14.54 17.20 -20.68
N GLN A 502 -13.48 17.60 -21.38
CA GLN A 502 -12.92 16.79 -22.49
C GLN A 502 -12.41 15.41 -22.05
N TYR A 503 -12.02 15.25 -20.78
CA TYR A 503 -11.60 13.96 -20.22
C TYR A 503 -12.75 13.02 -19.84
N ARG A 504 -14.01 13.37 -20.14
CA ARG A 504 -15.19 12.56 -19.84
C ARG A 504 -16.10 12.30 -21.03
N GLN A 505 -15.53 12.18 -22.20
CA GLN A 505 -16.29 12.00 -23.45
C GLN A 505 -17.07 10.67 -23.51
N LEU A 506 -16.63 9.63 -22.80
CA LEU A 506 -17.33 8.34 -22.74
C LEU A 506 -18.71 8.40 -22.05
N ASP A 507 -18.92 9.34 -21.13
CA ASP A 507 -20.19 9.45 -20.40
C ASP A 507 -21.36 9.85 -21.29
N ASN A 508 -21.09 10.40 -22.46
CA ASN A 508 -22.11 10.98 -23.33
C ASN A 508 -22.79 9.95 -24.23
N GLY A 509 -22.42 8.66 -24.15
CA GLY A 509 -22.94 7.65 -25.09
C GLY A 509 -22.69 8.04 -26.56
N SER A 510 -21.88 9.09 -26.80
CA SER A 510 -21.55 9.52 -28.14
C SER A 510 -20.63 8.45 -28.76
N ASP A 511 -21.03 7.94 -29.88
CA ASP A 511 -20.17 7.12 -30.74
C ASP A 511 -18.81 7.80 -31.03
N SER A 512 -18.71 9.09 -30.74
CA SER A 512 -17.55 9.94 -31.01
C SER A 512 -16.29 9.65 -30.19
N PHE A 513 -16.38 9.07 -28.99
CA PHE A 513 -15.18 8.67 -28.24
C PHE A 513 -14.66 7.31 -28.69
N TRP A 514 -15.59 6.43 -29.08
CA TRP A 514 -15.28 5.15 -29.68
C TRP A 514 -15.15 5.30 -31.21
N ALA A 515 -15.45 6.50 -31.73
CA ALA A 515 -15.37 6.92 -33.12
C ALA A 515 -14.03 7.71 -33.41
#